data_5f234a5ae4ae14ca6de50ff8f1941a4d
#
_entry.id   5f234a5ae4ae14ca6de50ff8f1941a4d
#
_cell.length_a   1.000
_cell.length_b   1.000
_cell.length_c   1.000
_cell.angle_alpha   90.00
_cell.angle_beta   90.00
_cell.angle_gamma   90.00
#
_symmetry.space_group_name_H-M   'P 1'
#
loop_
_entity.id
_entity.type
_entity.pdbx_description
1 polymer ?
#
loop_
_entity_poly.entity_id
_entity_poly.type
_entity_poly.pdbx_seq_one_letter_code
_entity_poly.pdbx_strand_id
1 'polypeptide(L)'
;MGVCDSTNDPNKNMVNNVYDSANNNLGGNANALRSQKSLVLNNDVIVSDTNQNPETMYEKIKMLGEGSYGEVWLLRHKLTGKEYAMKIIEKSPYSNEKQIINEINILKTLDHPNILKILEFHLEKNKFYIITDYCPEGELFSELEKKPNFTEKETSFLIYQILQAVNYCHNMRIVHRDIKPENIMITHRESNGLLHIKLIDFGTAKLFEKGNKHRAMVGSSYYIAPEVLKGKYDEECDLWSVGVIMYMLLCGVPPFNGEEEEEILRAVSRGKYDTSSEAYQKLSNNAKDLITKLLKFDPSERITAREALLHPWFETEEFQTIYRAHTIDPNNARKLMNNLEYYRSDNIIKCAVLAYLVHQNTNDKECISASYLFKDIDLNKNGKLSKEELTSAYVKYSGLSESQAAKKANAVFLNIDTDFNGFIESEEFIRACINPNMFTKPSYLQSAFKYFDLDGDGNISVNEVEAKFYQTSKNKNENTKALLKKMFDQIDINGDGFISFEEFSSMIKGVISS
;
A
#
# COMPACT_ATOMS: atom_id res chain seq x y z
N MET A 1 -20.46 41.12 -18.07
CA MET A 1 -19.62 41.88 -17.11
C MET A 1 -19.73 41.20 -15.75
N GLY A 2 -18.61 40.91 -15.14
CA GLY A 2 -18.53 40.36 -13.77
C GLY A 2 -17.96 38.94 -13.74
N VAL A 3 -16.65 38.83 -13.94
CA VAL A 3 -15.85 37.62 -13.63
C VAL A 3 -15.62 37.61 -12.11
N CYS A 4 -16.03 36.60 -11.40
CA CYS A 4 -15.65 36.36 -10.01
C CYS A 4 -14.56 35.27 -9.99
N ASP A 5 -13.32 35.72 -9.80
CA ASP A 5 -12.22 34.91 -9.33
C ASP A 5 -12.50 34.47 -7.87
N SER A 6 -12.48 33.18 -7.61
CA SER A 6 -12.49 32.63 -6.26
C SER A 6 -11.50 31.46 -6.15
N THR A 7 -10.23 31.80 -5.94
CA THR A 7 -9.20 30.85 -5.49
C THR A 7 -8.52 31.42 -4.24
N ASN A 8 -9.17 31.27 -3.09
CA ASN A 8 -8.52 31.40 -1.79
C ASN A 8 -9.00 30.26 -0.90
N ASP A 9 -8.20 29.19 -0.85
CA ASP A 9 -8.33 28.14 0.13
C ASP A 9 -7.53 28.55 1.39
N PRO A 10 -8.19 28.84 2.53
CA PRO A 10 -7.51 29.29 3.75
C PRO A 10 -6.57 28.23 4.37
N ASN A 11 -6.73 26.95 4.02
CA ASN A 11 -5.87 25.88 4.55
C ASN A 11 -4.48 25.82 3.89
N LYS A 12 -4.33 26.32 2.66
CA LYS A 12 -3.02 26.39 1.99
C LYS A 12 -2.06 27.40 2.63
N ASN A 13 -2.59 28.45 3.22
CA ASN A 13 -1.76 29.49 3.87
C ASN A 13 -1.37 29.12 5.30
N MET A 14 -2.10 28.24 6.00
CA MET A 14 -1.70 27.78 7.33
C MET A 14 -0.51 26.82 7.30
N VAL A 15 -0.43 25.93 6.32
CA VAL A 15 0.69 24.98 6.18
C VAL A 15 2.01 25.72 5.90
N ASN A 16 1.98 26.76 5.05
CA ASN A 16 3.18 27.51 4.71
C ASN A 16 3.72 28.38 5.88
N ASN A 17 2.86 28.88 6.78
CA ASN A 17 3.28 29.72 7.90
C ASN A 17 3.88 28.94 9.07
N VAL A 18 3.55 27.66 9.23
CA VAL A 18 4.15 26.80 10.29
C VAL A 18 5.58 26.39 9.90
N TYR A 19 5.86 26.22 8.60
CA TYR A 19 7.21 25.91 8.12
C TYR A 19 8.18 27.09 8.19
N ASP A 20 7.71 28.31 8.05
CA ASP A 20 8.58 29.51 8.06
C ASP A 20 9.07 29.92 9.46
N SER A 21 8.34 29.57 10.53
CA SER A 21 8.75 29.90 11.91
C SER A 21 9.74 28.91 12.53
N ALA A 22 9.81 27.67 12.05
CA ALA A 22 10.73 26.64 12.55
C ALA A 22 12.15 26.71 11.93
N ASN A 23 12.31 27.39 10.79
CA ASN A 23 13.52 27.39 9.98
C ASN A 23 14.56 28.45 10.30
N ASN A 24 14.31 29.35 11.24
CA ASN A 24 15.25 30.46 11.55
C ASN A 24 16.43 30.06 12.46
N ASN A 25 16.52 28.80 12.91
CA ASN A 25 17.57 28.36 13.85
C ASN A 25 18.47 27.21 13.38
N LEU A 26 18.33 26.74 12.12
CA LEU A 26 19.18 25.66 11.58
C LEU A 26 19.92 26.15 10.33
N GLY A 27 21.10 26.74 10.54
CA GLY A 27 21.94 27.23 9.45
C GLY A 27 22.47 26.12 8.55
N GLY A 28 22.41 26.32 7.24
CA GLY A 28 23.14 25.59 6.20
C GLY A 28 22.35 24.51 5.44
N ASN A 29 21.68 23.58 6.13
CA ASN A 29 20.97 22.46 5.46
C ASN A 29 19.55 22.81 4.99
N ALA A 30 18.89 23.77 5.61
CA ALA A 30 17.51 24.14 5.27
C ALA A 30 17.33 24.72 3.86
N ASN A 31 18.36 25.39 3.32
CA ASN A 31 18.33 25.93 1.96
C ASN A 31 18.53 24.84 0.87
N ALA A 32 19.30 23.79 1.17
CA ALA A 32 19.44 22.64 0.29
C ALA A 32 18.12 21.84 0.22
N LEU A 33 17.45 21.62 1.34
CA LEU A 33 16.13 20.97 1.42
C LEU A 33 15.02 21.78 0.75
N ARG A 34 15.08 23.12 0.82
CA ARG A 34 14.11 24.01 0.11
C ARG A 34 14.26 23.94 -1.43
N SER A 35 15.46 23.71 -1.95
CA SER A 35 15.68 23.56 -3.40
C SER A 35 15.22 22.18 -3.90
N GLN A 36 15.14 21.17 -3.04
CA GLN A 36 14.66 19.82 -3.36
C GLN A 36 13.14 19.70 -3.48
N LYS A 37 12.36 20.68 -2.98
CA LYS A 37 10.88 20.70 -3.07
C LYS A 37 10.32 20.62 -4.51
N SER A 38 11.15 20.69 -5.53
CA SER A 38 10.76 20.50 -6.92
C SER A 38 10.87 19.05 -7.42
N LEU A 39 11.55 18.19 -6.67
CA LEU A 39 11.70 16.77 -6.95
C LEU A 39 11.06 15.97 -5.82
N VAL A 40 9.99 15.26 -6.15
CA VAL A 40 9.23 14.41 -5.22
C VAL A 40 9.46 12.97 -5.61
N LEU A 41 9.86 12.15 -4.65
CA LEU A 41 9.93 10.71 -4.82
C LEU A 41 8.59 10.11 -4.41
N ASN A 42 7.81 9.71 -5.39
CA ASN A 42 6.53 9.00 -5.21
C ASN A 42 6.56 7.64 -5.90
N ASN A 43 5.53 6.83 -5.69
CA ASN A 43 5.43 5.51 -6.29
C ASN A 43 5.45 5.51 -7.83
N ASP A 44 5.11 6.62 -8.47
CA ASP A 44 5.20 6.72 -9.93
C ASP A 44 6.65 6.62 -10.44
N VAL A 45 7.63 7.11 -9.67
CA VAL A 45 9.06 6.96 -10.03
C VAL A 45 9.48 5.48 -9.95
N ILE A 46 8.91 4.74 -9.00
CA ILE A 46 9.25 3.34 -8.70
C ILE A 46 8.48 2.39 -9.61
N VAL A 47 7.20 2.69 -9.89
CA VAL A 47 6.32 1.92 -10.78
C VAL A 47 6.15 2.68 -12.09
N SER A 48 7.27 2.93 -12.77
CA SER A 48 7.26 3.66 -14.05
C SER A 48 6.74 2.79 -15.20
N ASP A 49 6.06 3.43 -16.13
CA ASP A 49 5.64 2.81 -17.38
C ASP A 49 6.89 2.51 -18.22
N THR A 50 7.16 1.26 -18.51
CA THR A 50 8.26 0.88 -19.41
C THR A 50 7.68 0.32 -20.70
N ASN A 51 8.31 0.67 -21.82
CA ASN A 51 8.00 0.07 -23.12
C ASN A 51 8.82 -1.20 -23.38
N GLN A 52 9.50 -1.72 -22.35
CA GLN A 52 10.29 -2.94 -22.46
C GLN A 52 9.40 -4.16 -22.25
N ASN A 53 9.65 -5.21 -23.04
CA ASN A 53 8.97 -6.48 -22.85
C ASN A 53 9.41 -7.11 -21.51
N PRO A 54 8.48 -7.43 -20.58
CA PRO A 54 8.81 -8.06 -19.30
C PRO A 54 9.61 -9.36 -19.43
N GLU A 55 9.47 -10.09 -20.54
CA GLU A 55 10.17 -11.35 -20.80
C GLU A 55 11.70 -11.18 -20.90
N THR A 56 12.21 -9.95 -21.01
CA THR A 56 13.66 -9.67 -20.94
C THR A 56 14.20 -9.93 -19.53
N MET A 57 13.44 -9.56 -18.49
CA MET A 57 13.84 -9.69 -17.09
C MET A 57 13.22 -10.90 -16.40
N TYR A 58 12.09 -11.39 -16.89
CA TYR A 58 11.30 -12.45 -16.25
C TYR A 58 11.18 -13.67 -17.14
N GLU A 59 11.05 -14.84 -16.51
CA GLU A 59 10.71 -16.12 -17.12
C GLU A 59 9.28 -16.50 -16.71
N LYS A 60 8.41 -16.84 -17.68
CA LYS A 60 7.08 -17.41 -17.43
C LYS A 60 7.22 -18.85 -16.97
N ILE A 61 6.71 -19.19 -15.79
CA ILE A 61 6.81 -20.53 -15.18
C ILE A 61 5.54 -21.34 -15.45
N LYS A 62 4.39 -20.80 -15.06
CA LYS A 62 3.07 -21.45 -15.26
C LYS A 62 1.95 -20.44 -15.27
N MET A 63 0.86 -20.78 -15.95
CA MET A 63 -0.39 -20.02 -15.86
C MET A 63 -1.02 -20.27 -14.49
N LEU A 64 -1.42 -19.18 -13.80
CA LEU A 64 -2.10 -19.22 -12.51
C LEU A 64 -3.62 -19.17 -12.68
N GLY A 65 -4.10 -18.51 -13.74
CA GLY A 65 -5.51 -18.41 -14.06
C GLY A 65 -5.76 -17.62 -15.34
N GLU A 66 -6.95 -17.79 -15.87
CA GLU A 66 -7.49 -17.04 -17.01
C GLU A 66 -8.88 -16.54 -16.64
N GLY A 67 -9.17 -15.29 -16.89
CA GLY A 67 -10.45 -14.66 -16.53
C GLY A 67 -10.90 -13.64 -17.57
N SER A 68 -12.03 -12.99 -17.28
CA SER A 68 -12.63 -11.96 -18.15
C SER A 68 -11.70 -10.78 -18.45
N TYR A 69 -10.67 -10.59 -17.64
CA TYR A 69 -9.71 -9.48 -17.74
C TYR A 69 -8.34 -9.91 -18.30
N GLY A 70 -8.17 -11.19 -18.72
CA GLY A 70 -6.93 -11.70 -19.31
C GLY A 70 -6.30 -12.86 -18.54
N GLU A 71 -5.04 -13.11 -18.84
CA GLU A 71 -4.25 -14.22 -18.29
C GLU A 71 -3.41 -13.76 -17.09
N VAL A 72 -3.28 -14.63 -16.09
CA VAL A 72 -2.35 -14.42 -14.95
C VAL A 72 -1.29 -15.51 -14.97
N TRP A 73 -0.03 -15.10 -14.95
CA TRP A 73 1.14 -15.99 -15.02
C TRP A 73 2.00 -15.87 -13.78
N LEU A 74 2.54 -16.99 -13.30
CA LEU A 74 3.67 -17.01 -12.37
C LEU A 74 4.94 -16.70 -13.15
N LEU A 75 5.66 -15.69 -12.69
CA LEU A 75 6.95 -15.27 -13.21
C LEU A 75 8.07 -15.57 -12.23
N ARG A 76 9.28 -15.80 -12.76
CA ARG A 76 10.52 -15.80 -11.99
C ARG A 76 11.46 -14.73 -12.54
N HIS A 77 11.94 -13.84 -11.69
CA HIS A 77 12.93 -12.84 -12.09
C HIS A 77 14.28 -13.52 -12.35
N LYS A 78 14.85 -13.36 -13.54
CA LYS A 78 16.03 -14.10 -14.02
C LYS A 78 17.30 -13.89 -13.18
N LEU A 79 17.50 -12.69 -12.59
CA LEU A 79 18.68 -12.37 -11.78
C LEU A 79 18.51 -12.75 -10.30
N THR A 80 17.35 -12.45 -9.73
CA THR A 80 17.11 -12.62 -8.28
C THR A 80 16.50 -13.97 -7.93
N GLY A 81 15.90 -14.68 -8.90
CA GLY A 81 15.18 -15.93 -8.68
C GLY A 81 13.83 -15.76 -7.96
N LYS A 82 13.41 -14.54 -7.64
CA LYS A 82 12.14 -14.26 -6.97
C LYS A 82 10.96 -14.50 -7.87
N GLU A 83 9.84 -14.87 -7.26
CA GLU A 83 8.58 -15.16 -7.93
C GLU A 83 7.59 -14.01 -7.79
N TYR A 84 6.87 -13.74 -8.87
CA TYR A 84 5.90 -12.65 -9.03
C TYR A 84 4.67 -13.15 -9.78
N ALA A 85 3.59 -12.40 -9.73
CA ALA A 85 2.43 -12.63 -10.59
C ALA A 85 2.39 -11.56 -11.69
N MET A 86 2.04 -11.94 -12.92
CA MET A 86 1.85 -11.03 -14.03
C MET A 86 0.48 -11.20 -14.63
N LYS A 87 -0.33 -10.15 -14.59
CA LYS A 87 -1.61 -10.07 -15.29
C LYS A 87 -1.36 -9.47 -16.67
N ILE A 88 -1.78 -10.19 -17.72
CA ILE A 88 -1.72 -9.75 -19.11
C ILE A 88 -3.13 -9.41 -19.57
N ILE A 89 -3.35 -8.17 -19.99
CA ILE A 89 -4.64 -7.70 -20.48
C ILE A 89 -4.49 -7.28 -21.94
N GLU A 90 -5.24 -7.92 -22.85
CA GLU A 90 -5.24 -7.54 -24.24
C GLU A 90 -6.10 -6.30 -24.49
N LYS A 91 -5.54 -5.35 -25.26
CA LYS A 91 -6.31 -4.21 -25.74
C LYS A 91 -7.27 -4.69 -26.81
N SER A 92 -8.54 -4.57 -26.56
CA SER A 92 -9.59 -4.81 -27.54
C SER A 92 -10.45 -3.56 -27.73
N PRO A 93 -11.16 -3.41 -28.84
CA PRO A 93 -12.13 -2.32 -29.01
C PRO A 93 -13.23 -2.31 -27.94
N TYR A 94 -13.40 -3.43 -27.24
CA TYR A 94 -14.37 -3.63 -26.16
C TYR A 94 -13.74 -3.51 -24.77
N SER A 95 -12.40 -3.48 -24.65
CA SER A 95 -11.71 -3.27 -23.39
C SER A 95 -11.85 -1.81 -22.96
N ASN A 96 -12.27 -1.60 -21.72
CA ASN A 96 -12.34 -0.26 -21.16
C ASN A 96 -10.94 0.19 -20.68
N GLU A 97 -10.07 0.64 -21.63
CA GLU A 97 -8.71 1.10 -21.31
C GLU A 97 -8.69 2.12 -20.17
N LYS A 98 -9.69 3.00 -20.10
CA LYS A 98 -9.80 3.99 -19.05
C LYS A 98 -9.98 3.35 -17.66
N GLN A 99 -10.70 2.23 -17.60
CA GLN A 99 -10.89 1.49 -16.35
C GLN A 99 -9.59 0.83 -15.91
N ILE A 100 -8.85 0.20 -16.83
CA ILE A 100 -7.56 -0.44 -16.55
C ILE A 100 -6.55 0.60 -16.07
N ILE A 101 -6.44 1.73 -16.76
CA ILE A 101 -5.55 2.82 -16.37
C ILE A 101 -5.95 3.40 -15.00
N ASN A 102 -7.26 3.52 -14.71
CA ASN A 102 -7.74 3.96 -13.41
C ASN A 102 -7.37 2.97 -12.30
N GLU A 103 -7.52 1.67 -12.51
CA GLU A 103 -7.09 0.61 -11.58
C GLU A 103 -5.60 0.73 -11.28
N ILE A 104 -4.76 0.84 -12.31
CA ILE A 104 -3.32 1.00 -12.18
C ILE A 104 -2.97 2.27 -11.39
N ASN A 105 -3.61 3.40 -11.72
CA ASN A 105 -3.36 4.66 -11.03
C ASN A 105 -3.75 4.60 -9.55
N ILE A 106 -4.86 3.93 -9.22
CA ILE A 106 -5.26 3.70 -7.84
C ILE A 106 -4.21 2.81 -7.13
N LEU A 107 -3.84 1.67 -7.73
CA LEU A 107 -2.86 0.76 -7.13
C LEU A 107 -1.49 1.41 -6.92
N LYS A 108 -1.05 2.29 -7.83
CA LYS A 108 0.18 3.06 -7.67
C LYS A 108 0.17 3.99 -6.44
N THR A 109 -1.01 4.45 -6.01
CA THR A 109 -1.14 5.33 -4.83
C THR A 109 -1.27 4.58 -3.52
N LEU A 110 -1.49 3.27 -3.56
CA LEU A 110 -1.72 2.45 -2.37
C LEU A 110 -0.42 1.78 -1.92
N ASP A 111 -0.05 2.02 -0.66
CA ASP A 111 1.05 1.34 0.02
C ASP A 111 0.60 0.84 1.39
N HIS A 112 0.13 -0.41 1.44
CA HIS A 112 -0.36 -1.04 2.66
C HIS A 112 -0.05 -2.54 2.65
N PRO A 113 0.40 -3.12 3.77
CA PRO A 113 0.82 -4.53 3.82
C PRO A 113 -0.29 -5.54 3.50
N ASN A 114 -1.56 -5.17 3.69
CA ASN A 114 -2.71 -6.02 3.38
C ASN A 114 -3.42 -5.61 2.07
N ILE A 115 -2.72 -4.88 1.18
CA ILE A 115 -3.16 -4.59 -0.19
C ILE A 115 -2.11 -5.12 -1.15
N LEU A 116 -2.55 -5.64 -2.29
CA LEU A 116 -1.64 -6.13 -3.32
C LEU A 116 -0.83 -4.97 -3.89
N LYS A 117 0.49 -5.14 -3.90
CA LYS A 117 1.41 -4.14 -4.41
C LYS A 117 1.65 -4.33 -5.90
N ILE A 118 1.46 -3.27 -6.68
CA ILE A 118 1.93 -3.22 -8.06
C ILE A 118 3.43 -2.93 -8.06
N LEU A 119 4.21 -3.75 -8.74
CA LEU A 119 5.67 -3.64 -8.77
C LEU A 119 6.15 -3.01 -10.07
N GLU A 120 5.58 -3.42 -11.19
CA GLU A 120 5.92 -2.89 -12.50
C GLU A 120 4.66 -2.85 -13.38
N PHE A 121 4.66 -1.91 -14.29
CA PHE A 121 3.65 -1.77 -15.32
C PHE A 121 4.34 -1.59 -16.67
N HIS A 122 3.95 -2.39 -17.65
CA HIS A 122 4.49 -2.30 -19.00
C HIS A 122 3.35 -2.14 -20.01
N LEU A 123 3.56 -1.24 -20.95
CA LEU A 123 2.60 -0.94 -22.00
C LEU A 123 3.20 -1.29 -23.36
N GLU A 124 2.70 -2.33 -24.01
CA GLU A 124 2.97 -2.62 -25.39
C GLU A 124 1.81 -2.16 -26.31
N LYS A 125 2.01 -2.21 -27.63
CA LYS A 125 1.01 -1.70 -28.60
C LYS A 125 -0.39 -2.23 -28.34
N ASN A 126 -0.53 -3.52 -27.99
CA ASN A 126 -1.82 -4.20 -27.83
C ASN A 126 -2.00 -4.89 -26.49
N LYS A 127 -1.09 -4.74 -25.52
CA LYS A 127 -1.15 -5.43 -24.22
C LYS A 127 -0.73 -4.54 -23.08
N PHE A 128 -1.38 -4.74 -21.94
CA PHE A 128 -0.93 -4.27 -20.63
C PHE A 128 -0.35 -5.44 -19.86
N TYR A 129 0.79 -5.23 -19.23
CA TYR A 129 1.41 -6.19 -18.31
C TYR A 129 1.50 -5.54 -16.93
N ILE A 130 0.88 -6.14 -15.96
CA ILE A 130 0.86 -5.66 -14.57
C ILE A 130 1.57 -6.71 -13.73
N ILE A 131 2.75 -6.38 -13.19
CA ILE A 131 3.54 -7.27 -12.34
C ILE A 131 3.28 -6.88 -10.88
N THR A 132 2.94 -7.89 -10.07
CA THR A 132 2.56 -7.73 -8.67
C THR A 132 3.25 -8.78 -7.79
N ASP A 133 3.12 -8.63 -6.47
CA ASP A 133 3.47 -9.69 -5.54
C ASP A 133 2.76 -11.00 -5.91
N TYR A 134 3.47 -12.12 -5.74
CA TYR A 134 2.87 -13.45 -5.86
C TYR A 134 2.34 -13.92 -4.50
N CYS A 135 1.09 -14.37 -4.49
CA CYS A 135 0.42 -14.94 -3.32
C CYS A 135 0.29 -16.46 -3.49
N PRO A 136 1.19 -17.26 -2.91
CA PRO A 136 1.31 -18.69 -3.21
C PRO A 136 0.18 -19.56 -2.66
N GLU A 137 -0.53 -19.12 -1.62
CA GLU A 137 -1.56 -19.91 -0.93
C GLU A 137 -2.95 -19.79 -1.60
N GLY A 138 -3.10 -18.93 -2.62
CA GLY A 138 -4.35 -18.77 -3.37
C GLY A 138 -5.37 -17.84 -2.71
N GLU A 139 -6.63 -18.00 -3.09
CA GLU A 139 -7.75 -17.16 -2.67
C GLU A 139 -8.38 -17.62 -1.36
N LEU A 140 -8.90 -16.68 -0.56
CA LEU A 140 -9.69 -17.00 0.65
C LEU A 140 -10.96 -17.79 0.31
N PHE A 141 -11.52 -17.60 -0.88
CA PHE A 141 -12.66 -18.37 -1.36
C PHE A 141 -12.37 -19.88 -1.35
N SER A 142 -11.23 -20.29 -1.88
CA SER A 142 -10.82 -21.72 -1.88
C SER A 142 -10.63 -22.29 -0.48
N GLU A 143 -10.32 -21.46 0.52
CA GLU A 143 -10.25 -21.91 1.91
C GLU A 143 -11.64 -22.10 2.54
N LEU A 144 -12.60 -21.23 2.18
CA LEU A 144 -14.01 -21.39 2.60
C LEU A 144 -14.62 -22.67 2.05
N GLU A 145 -14.27 -23.07 0.83
CA GLU A 145 -14.73 -24.36 0.25
C GLU A 145 -14.16 -25.58 1.00
N LYS A 146 -12.89 -25.50 1.43
CA LYS A 146 -12.23 -26.59 2.16
C LYS A 146 -12.65 -26.69 3.63
N LYS A 147 -12.94 -25.56 4.25
CA LYS A 147 -13.24 -25.45 5.66
C LYS A 147 -14.55 -24.68 5.87
N PRO A 148 -15.65 -25.36 6.22
CA PRO A 148 -16.95 -24.72 6.28
C PRO A 148 -17.04 -23.64 7.36
N ASN A 149 -16.31 -23.78 8.49
CA ASN A 149 -16.35 -22.82 9.60
C ASN A 149 -14.95 -22.52 10.11
N PHE A 150 -14.69 -21.25 10.32
CA PHE A 150 -13.49 -20.75 10.99
C PHE A 150 -13.81 -20.48 12.48
N THR A 151 -12.83 -20.63 13.33
CA THR A 151 -12.94 -20.23 14.74
C THR A 151 -13.02 -18.71 14.85
N GLU A 152 -13.55 -18.16 15.95
CA GLU A 152 -13.52 -16.71 16.20
C GLU A 152 -12.10 -16.17 16.20
N LYS A 153 -11.14 -16.96 16.69
CA LYS A 153 -9.72 -16.64 16.66
C LYS A 153 -9.19 -16.41 15.24
N GLU A 154 -9.41 -17.36 14.33
CA GLU A 154 -8.96 -17.27 12.94
C GLU A 154 -9.68 -16.15 12.21
N THR A 155 -11.00 -16.04 12.44
CA THR A 155 -11.83 -15.01 11.81
C THR A 155 -11.43 -13.62 12.28
N SER A 156 -11.16 -13.41 13.57
CA SER A 156 -10.75 -12.12 14.10
C SER A 156 -9.44 -11.64 13.47
N PHE A 157 -8.48 -12.54 13.29
CA PHE A 157 -7.22 -12.20 12.65
C PHE A 157 -7.39 -11.85 11.16
N LEU A 158 -8.27 -12.55 10.44
CA LEU A 158 -8.61 -12.24 9.04
C LEU A 158 -9.36 -10.91 8.91
N ILE A 159 -10.44 -10.74 9.66
CA ILE A 159 -11.28 -9.54 9.60
C ILE A 159 -10.49 -8.29 10.01
N TYR A 160 -9.60 -8.41 11.00
CA TYR A 160 -8.74 -7.29 11.39
C TYR A 160 -7.85 -6.81 10.24
N GLN A 161 -7.23 -7.72 9.49
CA GLN A 161 -6.41 -7.40 8.33
C GLN A 161 -7.24 -6.76 7.19
N ILE A 162 -8.44 -7.29 6.91
CA ILE A 162 -9.35 -6.72 5.92
C ILE A 162 -9.76 -5.30 6.33
N LEU A 163 -10.14 -5.11 7.60
CA LEU A 163 -10.52 -3.79 8.12
C LEU A 163 -9.35 -2.79 8.08
N GLN A 164 -8.11 -3.24 8.31
CA GLN A 164 -6.93 -2.37 8.15
C GLN A 164 -6.78 -1.90 6.71
N ALA A 165 -6.90 -2.80 5.72
CA ALA A 165 -6.85 -2.44 4.31
C ALA A 165 -7.98 -1.48 3.91
N VAL A 166 -9.21 -1.77 4.34
CA VAL A 166 -10.39 -0.94 4.07
C VAL A 166 -10.26 0.44 4.71
N ASN A 167 -9.84 0.50 5.99
CA ASN A 167 -9.61 1.78 6.67
C ASN A 167 -8.55 2.63 5.97
N TYR A 168 -7.47 2.02 5.50
CA TYR A 168 -6.45 2.71 4.71
C TYR A 168 -7.04 3.26 3.40
N CYS A 169 -7.78 2.44 2.63
CA CYS A 169 -8.44 2.90 1.40
C CYS A 169 -9.39 4.07 1.66
N HIS A 170 -10.24 3.98 2.69
CA HIS A 170 -11.20 5.03 3.04
C HIS A 170 -10.51 6.33 3.45
N ASN A 171 -9.38 6.27 4.18
CA ASN A 171 -8.57 7.45 4.49
C ASN A 171 -7.94 8.09 3.24
N MET A 172 -7.63 7.27 2.20
CA MET A 172 -7.19 7.72 0.88
C MET A 172 -8.35 8.14 -0.03
N ARG A 173 -9.60 8.14 0.49
CA ARG A 173 -10.83 8.41 -0.25
C ARG A 173 -11.07 7.46 -1.42
N ILE A 174 -10.71 6.20 -1.23
CA ILE A 174 -10.92 5.14 -2.21
C ILE A 174 -11.93 4.16 -1.64
N VAL A 175 -12.99 3.88 -2.41
CA VAL A 175 -13.98 2.83 -2.14
C VAL A 175 -13.69 1.67 -3.06
N HIS A 176 -13.58 0.46 -2.51
CA HIS A 176 -13.24 -0.75 -3.28
C HIS A 176 -14.41 -1.27 -4.12
N ARG A 177 -15.60 -1.40 -3.50
CA ARG A 177 -16.90 -1.76 -4.09
C ARG A 177 -17.07 -3.22 -4.55
N ASP A 178 -16.04 -4.06 -4.42
CA ASP A 178 -16.13 -5.51 -4.71
C ASP A 178 -15.28 -6.32 -3.73
N ILE A 179 -15.50 -6.09 -2.42
CA ILE A 179 -14.84 -6.86 -1.37
C ILE A 179 -15.56 -8.19 -1.23
N LYS A 180 -14.84 -9.28 -1.53
CA LYS A 180 -15.32 -10.67 -1.50
C LYS A 180 -14.16 -11.63 -1.32
N PRO A 181 -14.38 -12.89 -0.90
CA PRO A 181 -13.31 -13.86 -0.66
C PRO A 181 -12.44 -14.17 -1.87
N GLU A 182 -12.97 -14.05 -3.09
CA GLU A 182 -12.23 -14.21 -4.35
C GLU A 182 -11.21 -13.07 -4.57
N ASN A 183 -11.49 -11.89 -4.01
CA ASN A 183 -10.61 -10.71 -4.08
C ASN A 183 -9.71 -10.57 -2.85
N ILE A 184 -9.53 -11.64 -2.06
CA ILE A 184 -8.64 -11.72 -0.90
C ILE A 184 -7.67 -12.87 -1.13
N MET A 185 -6.40 -12.53 -1.39
CA MET A 185 -5.35 -13.52 -1.60
C MET A 185 -4.61 -13.82 -0.30
N ILE A 186 -4.27 -15.09 -0.10
CA ILE A 186 -3.48 -15.57 1.04
C ILE A 186 -2.01 -15.56 0.63
N THR A 187 -1.21 -14.80 1.38
CA THR A 187 0.24 -14.68 1.13
C THR A 187 1.04 -15.70 1.91
N HIS A 188 0.56 -16.05 3.09
CA HIS A 188 1.28 -16.90 4.02
C HIS A 188 0.32 -17.54 5.01
N ARG A 189 0.60 -18.82 5.36
CA ARG A 189 -0.08 -19.56 6.42
C ARG A 189 0.92 -19.88 7.53
N GLU A 190 0.58 -19.52 8.75
CA GLU A 190 1.38 -19.87 9.90
C GLU A 190 1.18 -21.33 10.34
N SER A 191 2.13 -21.84 11.11
CA SER A 191 2.05 -23.19 11.68
C SER A 191 0.84 -23.42 12.58
N ASN A 192 0.28 -22.35 13.18
CA ASN A 192 -0.93 -22.36 14.00
C ASN A 192 -2.22 -22.20 13.18
N GLY A 193 -2.12 -22.12 11.84
CA GLY A 193 -3.24 -22.01 10.91
C GLY A 193 -3.70 -20.59 10.59
N LEU A 194 -3.11 -19.55 11.19
CA LEU A 194 -3.45 -18.17 10.88
C LEU A 194 -3.03 -17.79 9.45
N LEU A 195 -3.87 -17.02 8.79
CA LEU A 195 -3.70 -16.62 7.39
C LEU A 195 -3.36 -15.13 7.28
N HIS A 196 -2.26 -14.83 6.60
CA HIS A 196 -1.93 -13.47 6.19
C HIS A 196 -2.48 -13.20 4.80
N ILE A 197 -3.11 -12.03 4.61
CA ILE A 197 -3.86 -11.73 3.40
C ILE A 197 -3.47 -10.41 2.75
N LYS A 198 -3.80 -10.33 1.46
CA LYS A 198 -3.81 -9.08 0.70
C LYS A 198 -5.13 -8.94 -0.06
N LEU A 199 -5.73 -7.75 0.02
CA LEU A 199 -6.87 -7.36 -0.81
C LEU A 199 -6.39 -7.07 -2.22
N ILE A 200 -7.10 -7.58 -3.23
CA ILE A 200 -6.78 -7.47 -4.66
C ILE A 200 -7.95 -6.90 -5.45
N ASP A 201 -7.74 -6.66 -6.73
CA ASP A 201 -8.74 -6.26 -7.73
C ASP A 201 -9.43 -4.92 -7.44
N PHE A 202 -8.71 -3.85 -7.72
CA PHE A 202 -9.21 -2.47 -7.66
C PHE A 202 -9.88 -2.01 -8.96
N GLY A 203 -10.26 -2.95 -9.86
CA GLY A 203 -10.89 -2.66 -11.15
C GLY A 203 -12.24 -1.96 -11.02
N THR A 204 -12.94 -2.17 -9.90
CA THR A 204 -14.17 -1.46 -9.56
C THR A 204 -13.95 -0.26 -8.65
N ALA A 205 -12.76 -0.10 -8.08
CA ALA A 205 -12.47 0.94 -7.11
C ALA A 205 -12.62 2.36 -7.69
N LYS A 206 -12.95 3.31 -6.84
CA LYS A 206 -13.15 4.69 -7.24
C LYS A 206 -12.81 5.67 -6.12
N LEU A 207 -12.24 6.81 -6.52
CA LEU A 207 -12.14 7.96 -5.64
C LEU A 207 -13.52 8.50 -5.30
N PHE A 208 -13.78 8.83 -4.05
CA PHE A 208 -15.02 9.46 -3.61
C PHE A 208 -14.75 10.87 -3.07
N GLU A 209 -15.73 11.75 -3.27
CA GLU A 209 -15.77 13.08 -2.69
C GLU A 209 -16.92 13.13 -1.68
N LYS A 210 -16.65 13.59 -0.47
CA LYS A 210 -17.67 13.66 0.58
C LYS A 210 -18.89 14.46 0.11
N GLY A 211 -20.04 13.80 0.07
CA GLY A 211 -21.30 14.39 -0.41
C GLY A 211 -21.67 14.05 -1.86
N ASN A 212 -20.75 13.49 -2.66
CA ASN A 212 -21.04 13.00 -4.00
C ASN A 212 -21.19 11.48 -3.98
N LYS A 213 -22.41 10.99 -4.03
CA LYS A 213 -22.70 9.55 -3.97
C LYS A 213 -22.50 8.85 -5.32
N HIS A 214 -21.96 7.64 -5.27
CA HIS A 214 -21.84 6.78 -6.43
C HIS A 214 -23.20 6.30 -6.91
N ARG A 215 -23.33 6.01 -8.23
CA ARG A 215 -24.60 5.61 -8.86
C ARG A 215 -24.51 4.30 -9.63
N ALA A 216 -23.29 3.83 -9.94
CA ALA A 216 -23.12 2.60 -10.68
C ALA A 216 -23.43 1.39 -9.79
N MET A 217 -24.28 0.47 -10.24
CA MET A 217 -24.50 -0.81 -9.59
C MET A 217 -23.33 -1.73 -9.95
N VAL A 218 -22.47 -2.03 -8.98
CA VAL A 218 -21.27 -2.87 -9.12
C VAL A 218 -21.12 -3.73 -7.87
N GLY A 219 -20.44 -4.87 -8.01
CA GLY A 219 -20.19 -5.81 -6.92
C GLY A 219 -20.90 -7.15 -7.14
N SER A 220 -20.50 -8.15 -6.36
CA SER A 220 -21.03 -9.51 -6.43
C SER A 220 -22.26 -9.66 -5.54
N SER A 221 -23.30 -10.35 -6.03
CA SER A 221 -24.67 -10.36 -5.48
C SER A 221 -24.76 -10.71 -4.00
N TYR A 222 -23.93 -11.63 -3.50
CA TYR A 222 -23.90 -12.01 -2.08
C TYR A 222 -23.34 -10.94 -1.15
N TYR A 223 -22.43 -10.09 -1.65
CA TYR A 223 -21.66 -9.12 -0.86
C TYR A 223 -22.13 -7.69 -1.04
N ILE A 224 -23.05 -7.45 -2.00
CA ILE A 224 -23.53 -6.12 -2.36
C ILE A 224 -24.37 -5.51 -1.23
N ALA A 225 -24.12 -4.23 -0.94
CA ALA A 225 -24.88 -3.52 0.09
C ALA A 225 -26.25 -3.03 -0.43
N PRO A 226 -27.29 -2.94 0.44
CA PRO A 226 -28.65 -2.56 0.03
C PRO A 226 -28.74 -1.15 -0.58
N GLU A 227 -27.89 -0.22 -0.17
CA GLU A 227 -27.81 1.12 -0.77
C GLU A 227 -27.19 1.14 -2.18
N VAL A 228 -26.34 0.16 -2.50
CA VAL A 228 -25.79 0.00 -3.86
C VAL A 228 -26.90 -0.37 -4.84
N LEU A 229 -27.83 -1.24 -4.43
CA LEU A 229 -29.01 -1.60 -5.22
C LEU A 229 -29.91 -0.38 -5.50
N LYS A 230 -29.90 0.61 -4.60
CA LYS A 230 -30.65 1.86 -4.76
C LYS A 230 -29.91 2.90 -5.61
N GLY A 231 -28.66 2.61 -6.02
CA GLY A 231 -27.84 3.51 -6.84
C GLY A 231 -27.47 4.83 -6.16
N LYS A 232 -27.28 4.83 -4.83
CA LYS A 232 -26.86 6.02 -4.08
C LYS A 232 -26.09 5.59 -2.83
N TYR A 233 -24.76 5.46 -2.94
CA TYR A 233 -23.91 4.89 -1.89
C TYR A 233 -22.55 5.60 -1.83
N ASP A 234 -21.83 5.33 -0.76
CA ASP A 234 -20.49 5.82 -0.44
C ASP A 234 -19.65 4.68 0.16
N GLU A 235 -18.56 5.01 0.90
CA GLU A 235 -17.59 4.05 1.45
C GLU A 235 -18.19 3.00 2.39
N GLU A 236 -19.34 3.27 3.01
CA GLU A 236 -19.97 2.35 3.95
C GLU A 236 -20.37 1.01 3.30
N CYS A 237 -20.49 0.96 1.97
CA CYS A 237 -20.81 -0.29 1.27
C CYS A 237 -19.71 -1.35 1.44
N ASP A 238 -18.44 -0.97 1.57
CA ASP A 238 -17.33 -1.89 1.81
C ASP A 238 -17.47 -2.58 3.17
N LEU A 239 -17.96 -1.86 4.20
CA LEU A 239 -18.17 -2.41 5.55
C LEU A 239 -19.29 -3.45 5.59
N TRP A 240 -20.32 -3.28 4.77
CA TRP A 240 -21.34 -4.31 4.59
C TRP A 240 -20.74 -5.60 4.04
N SER A 241 -19.91 -5.50 2.98
CA SER A 241 -19.23 -6.65 2.39
C SER A 241 -18.32 -7.36 3.40
N VAL A 242 -17.60 -6.61 4.24
CA VAL A 242 -16.80 -7.18 5.36
C VAL A 242 -17.71 -7.90 6.36
N GLY A 243 -18.86 -7.35 6.67
CA GLY A 243 -19.86 -8.00 7.55
C GLY A 243 -20.38 -9.32 6.99
N VAL A 244 -20.62 -9.39 5.68
CA VAL A 244 -21.02 -10.62 4.99
C VAL A 244 -19.90 -11.67 5.08
N ILE A 245 -18.66 -11.29 4.80
CA ILE A 245 -17.50 -12.19 4.90
C ILE A 245 -17.32 -12.70 6.35
N MET A 246 -17.43 -11.81 7.35
CA MET A 246 -17.34 -12.19 8.76
C MET A 246 -18.40 -13.22 9.14
N TYR A 247 -19.65 -13.00 8.72
CA TYR A 247 -20.74 -13.95 8.97
C TYR A 247 -20.47 -15.29 8.28
N MET A 248 -20.03 -15.29 7.01
CA MET A 248 -19.71 -16.51 6.26
C MET A 248 -18.59 -17.32 6.91
N LEU A 249 -17.51 -16.65 7.33
CA LEU A 249 -16.39 -17.32 8.00
C LEU A 249 -16.84 -18.01 9.30
N LEU A 250 -17.69 -17.37 10.09
CA LEU A 250 -18.15 -17.87 11.40
C LEU A 250 -19.30 -18.87 11.30
N CYS A 251 -20.21 -18.68 10.35
CA CYS A 251 -21.44 -19.49 10.25
C CYS A 251 -21.39 -20.53 9.12
N GLY A 252 -20.42 -20.43 8.19
CA GLY A 252 -20.25 -21.38 7.07
C GLY A 252 -21.26 -21.20 5.93
N VAL A 253 -22.15 -20.22 6.02
CA VAL A 253 -23.18 -19.93 5.02
C VAL A 253 -23.30 -18.41 4.85
N PRO A 254 -23.73 -17.91 3.68
CA PRO A 254 -23.97 -16.47 3.52
C PRO A 254 -25.16 -16.00 4.37
N PRO A 255 -25.12 -14.76 4.90
CA PRO A 255 -26.21 -14.19 5.70
C PRO A 255 -27.49 -13.94 4.87
N PHE A 256 -27.33 -13.69 3.58
CA PHE A 256 -28.41 -13.48 2.61
C PHE A 256 -28.31 -14.57 1.55
N ASN A 257 -29.33 -15.41 1.43
CA ASN A 257 -29.30 -16.58 0.56
C ASN A 257 -30.56 -16.66 -0.32
N GLY A 258 -30.48 -17.39 -1.44
CA GLY A 258 -31.52 -17.67 -2.38
C GLY A 258 -31.03 -18.68 -3.43
N GLU A 259 -31.96 -19.35 -4.14
CA GLU A 259 -31.60 -20.28 -5.21
C GLU A 259 -31.19 -19.54 -6.48
N GLU A 260 -31.79 -18.35 -6.70
CA GLU A 260 -31.53 -17.49 -7.84
C GLU A 260 -30.96 -16.13 -7.38
N GLU A 261 -30.18 -15.47 -8.24
CA GLU A 261 -29.57 -14.16 -7.96
C GLU A 261 -30.59 -13.11 -7.51
N GLU A 262 -31.77 -13.08 -8.14
CA GLU A 262 -32.84 -12.16 -7.76
C GLU A 262 -33.37 -12.39 -6.34
N GLU A 263 -33.34 -13.62 -5.85
CA GLU A 263 -33.76 -13.94 -4.48
C GLU A 263 -32.76 -13.44 -3.46
N ILE A 264 -31.44 -13.60 -3.77
CA ILE A 264 -30.35 -13.06 -2.97
C ILE A 264 -30.48 -11.54 -2.88
N LEU A 265 -30.66 -10.85 -4.01
CA LEU A 265 -30.82 -9.39 -4.04
C LEU A 265 -32.07 -8.93 -3.30
N ARG A 266 -33.17 -9.72 -3.36
CA ARG A 266 -34.38 -9.46 -2.54
C ARG A 266 -34.12 -9.66 -1.04
N ALA A 267 -33.32 -10.66 -0.65
CA ALA A 267 -32.94 -10.87 0.75
C ALA A 267 -32.08 -9.71 1.26
N VAL A 268 -31.05 -9.30 0.49
CA VAL A 268 -30.22 -8.12 0.78
C VAL A 268 -31.07 -6.86 0.92
N SER A 269 -32.02 -6.62 -0.01
CA SER A 269 -32.89 -5.44 0.03
C SER A 269 -33.82 -5.37 1.26
N ARG A 270 -34.05 -6.50 1.94
CA ARG A 270 -34.77 -6.57 3.21
C ARG A 270 -33.88 -6.35 4.43
N GLY A 271 -32.56 -6.60 4.30
CA GLY A 271 -31.56 -6.41 5.34
C GLY A 271 -31.72 -7.34 6.57
N LYS A 272 -32.47 -8.43 6.42
CA LYS A 272 -32.71 -9.39 7.52
C LYS A 272 -31.93 -10.68 7.22
N TYR A 273 -31.01 -11.02 8.09
CA TYR A 273 -30.21 -12.27 8.01
C TYR A 273 -30.57 -13.22 9.15
N ASP A 274 -30.25 -14.50 8.99
CA ASP A 274 -30.58 -15.54 9.97
C ASP A 274 -29.69 -15.42 11.21
N THR A 275 -30.31 -15.17 12.35
CA THR A 275 -29.67 -15.15 13.67
C THR A 275 -30.05 -16.39 14.51
N SER A 276 -30.85 -17.30 13.97
CA SER A 276 -31.37 -18.46 14.71
C SER A 276 -30.50 -19.71 14.53
N SER A 277 -29.61 -19.73 13.55
CA SER A 277 -28.73 -20.89 13.28
C SER A 277 -27.87 -21.25 14.50
N GLU A 278 -27.62 -22.53 14.71
CA GLU A 278 -26.81 -23.02 15.82
C GLU A 278 -25.41 -22.41 15.81
N ALA A 279 -24.81 -22.25 14.62
CA ALA A 279 -23.50 -21.63 14.44
C ALA A 279 -23.51 -20.18 14.95
N TYR A 280 -24.50 -19.37 14.54
CA TYR A 280 -24.61 -17.98 15.00
C TYR A 280 -24.88 -17.90 16.50
N GLN A 281 -25.74 -18.77 17.05
CA GLN A 281 -26.07 -18.76 18.48
C GLN A 281 -24.85 -19.04 19.37
N LYS A 282 -23.90 -19.85 18.92
CA LYS A 282 -22.65 -20.18 19.64
C LYS A 282 -21.61 -19.06 19.66
N LEU A 283 -21.77 -18.04 18.82
CA LEU A 283 -20.83 -16.93 18.77
C LEU A 283 -20.84 -16.11 20.07
N SER A 284 -19.70 -15.53 20.39
CA SER A 284 -19.57 -14.57 21.47
C SER A 284 -20.47 -13.35 21.26
N ASN A 285 -20.85 -12.66 22.35
CA ASN A 285 -21.63 -11.44 22.26
C ASN A 285 -20.91 -10.35 21.46
N ASN A 286 -19.58 -10.26 21.59
CA ASN A 286 -18.79 -9.29 20.85
C ASN A 286 -18.76 -9.58 19.33
N ALA A 287 -18.69 -10.85 18.92
CA ALA A 287 -18.78 -11.25 17.52
C ALA A 287 -20.17 -10.88 16.93
N LYS A 288 -21.24 -11.22 17.64
CA LYS A 288 -22.62 -10.87 17.25
C LYS A 288 -22.83 -9.36 17.13
N ASP A 289 -22.27 -8.60 18.06
CA ASP A 289 -22.38 -7.13 18.08
C ASP A 289 -21.66 -6.52 16.86
N LEU A 290 -20.43 -6.96 16.57
CA LEU A 290 -19.69 -6.47 15.40
C LEU A 290 -20.41 -6.83 14.08
N ILE A 291 -20.89 -8.07 13.92
CA ILE A 291 -21.70 -8.46 12.75
C ILE A 291 -22.91 -7.53 12.61
N THR A 292 -23.62 -7.28 13.70
CA THR A 292 -24.82 -6.41 13.70
C THR A 292 -24.49 -4.98 13.29
N LYS A 293 -23.34 -4.44 13.74
CA LYS A 293 -22.87 -3.09 13.39
C LYS A 293 -22.41 -2.97 11.94
N LEU A 294 -21.75 -4.02 11.41
CA LEU A 294 -21.31 -4.07 10.01
C LEU A 294 -22.52 -4.25 9.05
N LEU A 295 -23.50 -5.07 9.42
CA LEU A 295 -24.69 -5.35 8.62
C LEU A 295 -25.87 -4.43 8.97
N LYS A 296 -25.59 -3.20 9.44
CA LYS A 296 -26.64 -2.17 9.58
C LYS A 296 -27.20 -1.81 8.22
N PHE A 297 -28.54 -1.86 8.10
CA PHE A 297 -29.25 -1.57 6.86
C PHE A 297 -29.10 -0.11 6.41
N ASP A 298 -29.20 0.82 7.36
CA ASP A 298 -28.91 2.24 7.09
C ASP A 298 -27.39 2.47 7.11
N PRO A 299 -26.79 2.89 5.97
CA PRO A 299 -25.35 3.15 5.92
C PRO A 299 -24.90 4.23 6.90
N SER A 300 -25.76 5.20 7.25
CA SER A 300 -25.42 6.25 8.21
C SER A 300 -25.31 5.78 9.66
N GLU A 301 -25.90 4.60 9.98
CA GLU A 301 -25.79 3.94 11.29
C GLU A 301 -24.72 2.83 11.29
N ARG A 302 -24.17 2.51 10.11
CA ARG A 302 -23.15 1.46 9.96
C ARG A 302 -21.84 1.93 10.54
N ILE A 303 -21.17 1.02 11.27
CA ILE A 303 -19.85 1.27 11.85
C ILE A 303 -18.83 1.60 10.76
N THR A 304 -17.96 2.57 11.00
CA THR A 304 -16.83 2.88 10.13
C THR A 304 -15.70 1.85 10.28
N ALA A 305 -14.79 1.75 9.31
CA ALA A 305 -13.66 0.82 9.39
C ALA A 305 -12.77 1.12 10.62
N ARG A 306 -12.56 2.40 10.93
CA ARG A 306 -11.81 2.82 12.12
C ARG A 306 -12.46 2.40 13.42
N GLU A 307 -13.77 2.62 13.57
CA GLU A 307 -14.52 2.20 14.77
C GLU A 307 -14.54 0.68 14.90
N ALA A 308 -14.67 -0.03 13.77
CA ALA A 308 -14.63 -1.50 13.76
C ALA A 308 -13.29 -2.05 14.24
N LEU A 309 -12.16 -1.44 13.87
CA LEU A 309 -10.82 -1.80 14.36
C LEU A 309 -10.64 -1.61 15.87
N LEU A 310 -11.42 -0.71 16.48
CA LEU A 310 -11.43 -0.43 17.92
C LEU A 310 -12.54 -1.20 18.67
N HIS A 311 -13.22 -2.13 17.99
CA HIS A 311 -14.32 -2.86 18.58
C HIS A 311 -13.85 -3.85 19.66
N PRO A 312 -14.60 -4.04 20.79
CA PRO A 312 -14.24 -4.96 21.87
C PRO A 312 -13.97 -6.42 21.46
N TRP A 313 -14.44 -6.84 20.28
CA TRP A 313 -14.11 -8.17 19.74
C TRP A 313 -12.62 -8.36 19.49
N PHE A 314 -11.88 -7.29 19.18
CA PHE A 314 -10.43 -7.28 19.02
C PHE A 314 -9.67 -6.96 20.33
N GLU A 315 -10.37 -6.70 21.44
CA GLU A 315 -9.77 -6.51 22.77
C GLU A 315 -9.70 -7.80 23.59
N THR A 316 -10.25 -8.92 23.08
CA THR A 316 -10.20 -10.21 23.75
C THR A 316 -8.76 -10.65 23.98
N GLU A 317 -8.48 -11.32 25.11
CA GLU A 317 -7.13 -11.81 25.46
C GLU A 317 -6.58 -12.75 24.37
N GLU A 318 -7.45 -13.56 23.77
CA GLU A 318 -7.11 -14.46 22.68
C GLU A 318 -6.60 -13.69 21.45
N PHE A 319 -7.33 -12.67 20.98
CA PHE A 319 -6.90 -11.82 19.87
C PHE A 319 -5.63 -11.03 20.23
N GLN A 320 -5.56 -10.43 21.41
CA GLN A 320 -4.41 -9.66 21.85
C GLN A 320 -3.13 -10.51 21.95
N THR A 321 -3.27 -11.79 22.32
CA THR A 321 -2.13 -12.74 22.34
C THR A 321 -1.61 -12.97 20.92
N ILE A 322 -2.50 -13.15 19.93
CA ILE A 322 -2.12 -13.26 18.52
C ILE A 322 -1.48 -11.96 18.06
N TYR A 323 -2.16 -10.84 18.29
CA TYR A 323 -1.68 -9.54 17.85
C TYR A 323 -0.29 -9.21 18.38
N ARG A 324 -0.02 -9.50 19.67
CA ARG A 324 1.30 -9.33 20.29
C ARG A 324 2.36 -10.26 19.70
N ALA A 325 2.01 -11.47 19.28
CA ALA A 325 2.93 -12.38 18.59
C ALA A 325 3.37 -11.83 17.22
N HIS A 326 2.56 -10.95 16.63
CA HIS A 326 2.84 -10.24 15.36
C HIS A 326 3.33 -8.79 15.58
N THR A 327 3.61 -8.39 16.82
CA THR A 327 4.30 -7.15 17.11
C THR A 327 5.82 -7.38 17.08
N ILE A 328 6.54 -6.32 16.80
CA ILE A 328 7.99 -6.40 16.75
C ILE A 328 8.60 -6.60 18.14
N ASP A 329 9.62 -7.46 18.23
CA ASP A 329 10.44 -7.57 19.44
C ASP A 329 11.04 -6.18 19.82
N PRO A 330 10.97 -5.76 21.10
CA PRO A 330 11.43 -4.43 21.53
C PRO A 330 12.89 -4.13 21.19
N ASN A 331 13.78 -5.13 21.20
CA ASN A 331 15.18 -4.93 20.83
C ASN A 331 15.34 -4.68 19.33
N ASN A 332 14.58 -5.43 18.51
CA ASN A 332 14.56 -5.21 17.08
C ASN A 332 13.90 -3.86 16.73
N ALA A 333 12.83 -3.49 17.42
CA ALA A 333 12.21 -2.16 17.29
C ALA A 333 13.22 -1.04 17.58
N ARG A 334 13.97 -1.16 18.67
CA ARG A 334 15.02 -0.18 19.02
C ARG A 334 16.11 -0.09 17.94
N LYS A 335 16.54 -1.24 17.39
CA LYS A 335 17.51 -1.28 16.29
C LYS A 335 16.99 -0.52 15.07
N LEU A 336 15.74 -0.78 14.65
CA LEU A 336 15.12 -0.10 13.50
C LEU A 336 14.92 1.40 13.77
N MET A 337 14.47 1.78 14.97
CA MET A 337 14.36 3.19 15.38
C MET A 337 15.71 3.92 15.34
N ASN A 338 16.81 3.24 15.71
CA ASN A 338 18.14 3.81 15.58
C ASN A 338 18.54 4.01 14.11
N ASN A 339 18.18 3.08 13.21
CA ASN A 339 18.47 3.23 11.78
C ASN A 339 17.83 4.50 11.19
N LEU A 340 16.61 4.86 11.62
CA LEU A 340 15.94 6.10 11.18
C LEU A 340 16.81 7.36 11.43
N GLU A 341 17.62 7.35 12.49
CA GLU A 341 18.46 8.49 12.84
C GLU A 341 19.64 8.69 11.89
N TYR A 342 20.12 7.62 11.29
CA TYR A 342 21.23 7.63 10.34
C TYR A 342 20.78 7.78 8.89
N TYR A 343 19.47 7.62 8.62
CA TYR A 343 18.96 7.77 7.26
C TYR A 343 19.12 9.21 6.77
N ARG A 344 19.64 9.37 5.55
CA ARG A 344 19.81 10.66 4.86
C ARG A 344 19.20 10.60 3.47
N SER A 345 18.41 11.61 3.14
CA SER A 345 17.78 11.80 1.83
C SER A 345 18.48 12.89 1.01
N ASP A 346 19.79 13.01 1.12
CA ASP A 346 20.60 14.04 0.48
C ASP A 346 20.70 13.89 -1.05
N ASN A 347 20.51 12.69 -1.56
CA ASN A 347 20.49 12.40 -3.00
C ASN A 347 19.24 11.61 -3.38
N ILE A 348 18.35 12.23 -4.15
CA ILE A 348 17.06 11.61 -4.52
C ILE A 348 17.20 10.41 -5.44
N ILE A 349 18.27 10.34 -6.26
CA ILE A 349 18.55 9.18 -7.13
C ILE A 349 18.83 7.96 -6.24
N LYS A 350 19.67 8.14 -5.21
CA LYS A 350 19.96 7.13 -4.21
C LYS A 350 18.69 6.69 -3.47
N CYS A 351 17.85 7.65 -3.07
CA CYS A 351 16.57 7.34 -2.45
C CYS A 351 15.66 6.54 -3.38
N ALA A 352 15.62 6.84 -4.67
CA ALA A 352 14.85 6.10 -5.67
C ALA A 352 15.35 4.67 -5.86
N VAL A 353 16.67 4.48 -5.91
CA VAL A 353 17.27 3.13 -5.98
C VAL A 353 16.92 2.31 -4.74
N LEU A 354 17.05 2.88 -3.53
CA LEU A 354 16.68 2.20 -2.30
C LEU A 354 15.19 1.90 -2.24
N ALA A 355 14.35 2.83 -2.69
CA ALA A 355 12.91 2.62 -2.77
C ALA A 355 12.56 1.47 -3.72
N TYR A 356 13.17 1.42 -4.91
CA TYR A 356 13.02 0.29 -5.83
C TYR A 356 13.44 -1.04 -5.18
N LEU A 357 14.60 -1.07 -4.51
CA LEU A 357 15.10 -2.27 -3.84
C LEU A 357 14.18 -2.74 -2.70
N VAL A 358 13.65 -1.83 -1.89
CA VAL A 358 12.65 -2.13 -0.85
C VAL A 358 11.37 -2.64 -1.50
N HIS A 359 10.89 -1.95 -2.53
CA HIS A 359 9.68 -2.28 -3.27
C HIS A 359 9.70 -3.71 -3.81
N GLN A 360 10.85 -4.11 -4.38
CA GLN A 360 11.06 -5.47 -4.91
C GLN A 360 11.31 -6.52 -3.81
N ASN A 361 11.49 -6.12 -2.53
CA ASN A 361 11.93 -7.02 -1.46
C ASN A 361 11.02 -6.98 -0.22
N THR A 362 9.74 -6.67 -0.37
CA THR A 362 8.77 -6.56 0.73
C THR A 362 8.66 -7.82 1.59
N ASN A 363 8.95 -9.00 1.04
CA ASN A 363 8.93 -10.28 1.74
C ASN A 363 10.25 -10.61 2.49
N ASP A 364 11.23 -9.71 2.49
CA ASP A 364 12.45 -9.89 3.27
C ASP A 364 12.17 -9.68 4.77
N LYS A 365 12.89 -10.42 5.63
CA LYS A 365 12.66 -10.39 7.07
C LYS A 365 12.82 -9.01 7.70
N GLU A 366 13.77 -8.21 7.22
CA GLU A 366 13.96 -6.84 7.74
C GLU A 366 12.82 -5.92 7.30
N CYS A 367 12.35 -6.05 6.03
CA CYS A 367 11.19 -5.32 5.53
C CYS A 367 9.92 -5.69 6.32
N ILE A 368 9.70 -6.98 6.57
CA ILE A 368 8.57 -7.47 7.39
C ILE A 368 8.65 -6.91 8.81
N SER A 369 9.84 -6.94 9.44
CA SER A 369 10.02 -6.38 10.78
C SER A 369 9.76 -4.88 10.83
N ALA A 370 10.21 -4.12 9.83
CA ALA A 370 9.94 -2.69 9.71
C ALA A 370 8.44 -2.42 9.50
N SER A 371 7.74 -3.25 8.71
CA SER A 371 6.28 -3.16 8.53
C SER A 371 5.52 -3.42 9.85
N TYR A 372 5.98 -4.35 10.68
CA TYR A 372 5.38 -4.57 12.01
C TYR A 372 5.63 -3.39 12.94
N LEU A 373 6.82 -2.79 12.89
CA LEU A 373 7.11 -1.57 13.66
C LEU A 373 6.23 -0.42 13.21
N PHE A 374 6.07 -0.22 11.91
CA PHE A 374 5.17 0.80 11.35
C PHE A 374 3.73 0.63 11.88
N LYS A 375 3.18 -0.59 11.79
CA LYS A 375 1.83 -0.90 12.29
C LYS A 375 1.66 -0.66 13.80
N ASP A 376 2.72 -0.85 14.58
CA ASP A 376 2.70 -0.63 16.03
C ASP A 376 2.82 0.85 16.41
N ILE A 377 3.48 1.66 15.57
CA ILE A 377 3.59 3.12 15.73
C ILE A 377 2.33 3.84 15.23
N ASP A 378 1.71 3.37 14.16
CA ASP A 378 0.45 3.89 13.61
C ASP A 378 -0.71 3.62 14.58
N LEU A 379 -0.89 4.52 15.56
CA LEU A 379 -1.87 4.37 16.64
C LEU A 379 -3.31 4.57 16.15
N ASN A 380 -3.49 5.48 15.20
CA ASN A 380 -4.80 5.80 14.65
C ASN A 380 -5.22 4.89 13.48
N LYS A 381 -4.32 3.97 13.07
CA LYS A 381 -4.53 2.97 12.02
C LYS A 381 -4.90 3.56 10.65
N ASN A 382 -4.39 4.76 10.36
CA ASN A 382 -4.66 5.44 9.08
C ASN A 382 -3.66 5.10 7.97
N GLY A 383 -2.66 4.26 8.25
CA GLY A 383 -1.62 3.84 7.30
C GLY A 383 -0.54 4.89 7.04
N LYS A 384 -0.45 5.93 7.86
CA LYS A 384 0.55 7.00 7.79
C LYS A 384 1.02 7.34 9.19
N LEU A 385 2.26 7.78 9.34
CA LEU A 385 2.78 8.22 10.64
C LEU A 385 2.81 9.74 10.70
N SER A 386 2.22 10.28 11.75
CA SER A 386 2.36 11.68 12.16
C SER A 386 3.63 11.87 13.00
N LYS A 387 4.01 13.14 13.22
CA LYS A 387 5.13 13.49 14.12
C LYS A 387 4.86 13.09 15.57
N GLU A 388 3.61 13.17 15.99
CA GLU A 388 3.15 12.80 17.32
C GLU A 388 3.28 11.29 17.56
N GLU A 389 2.90 10.47 16.58
CA GLU A 389 3.04 9.00 16.64
C GLU A 389 4.53 8.61 16.67
N LEU A 390 5.36 9.23 15.82
CA LEU A 390 6.81 9.00 15.84
C LEU A 390 7.45 9.46 17.17
N THR A 391 6.99 10.56 17.76
CA THR A 391 7.42 11.02 19.09
C THR A 391 7.09 9.97 20.14
N SER A 392 5.86 9.45 20.14
CA SER A 392 5.42 8.40 21.07
C SER A 392 6.24 7.11 20.92
N ALA A 393 6.64 6.77 19.68
CA ALA A 393 7.51 5.64 19.40
C ALA A 393 8.92 5.82 20.00
N TYR A 394 9.51 7.01 19.91
CA TYR A 394 10.80 7.29 20.55
C TYR A 394 10.74 7.22 22.08
N VAL A 395 9.63 7.68 22.69
CA VAL A 395 9.42 7.48 24.13
C VAL A 395 9.34 6.00 24.46
N LYS A 396 8.52 5.25 23.74
CA LYS A 396 8.26 3.80 23.97
C LYS A 396 9.51 2.93 23.78
N TYR A 397 10.22 3.09 22.67
CA TYR A 397 11.29 2.17 22.27
C TYR A 397 12.70 2.64 22.64
N SER A 398 12.93 3.95 22.68
CA SER A 398 14.25 4.51 22.99
C SER A 398 14.36 5.03 24.43
N GLY A 399 13.25 5.08 25.18
CA GLY A 399 13.22 5.53 26.57
C GLY A 399 13.56 7.02 26.75
N LEU A 400 13.35 7.84 25.72
CA LEU A 400 13.61 9.27 25.75
C LEU A 400 12.52 10.01 26.51
N SER A 401 12.86 11.15 27.11
CA SER A 401 11.84 12.08 27.59
C SER A 401 11.05 12.64 26.41
N GLU A 402 9.80 13.04 26.63
CA GLU A 402 8.91 13.56 25.59
C GLU A 402 9.54 14.71 24.80
N SER A 403 10.21 15.65 25.48
CA SER A 403 10.91 16.77 24.83
C SER A 403 12.09 16.33 23.96
N GLN A 404 12.86 15.31 24.39
CA GLN A 404 13.95 14.75 23.58
C GLN A 404 13.40 13.97 22.40
N ALA A 405 12.37 13.17 22.62
CA ALA A 405 11.67 12.39 21.59
C ALA A 405 11.10 13.30 20.50
N ALA A 406 10.42 14.39 20.88
CA ALA A 406 9.85 15.34 19.92
C ALA A 406 10.94 16.03 19.05
N LYS A 407 12.06 16.44 19.64
CA LYS A 407 13.19 17.00 18.89
C LYS A 407 13.75 16.00 17.88
N LYS A 408 13.90 14.74 18.31
CA LYS A 408 14.43 13.66 17.49
C LYS A 408 13.47 13.28 16.37
N ALA A 409 12.19 13.09 16.68
CA ALA A 409 11.14 12.82 15.73
C ALA A 409 11.08 13.90 14.64
N ASN A 410 11.14 15.18 15.00
CA ASN A 410 11.14 16.27 14.03
C ASN A 410 12.36 16.24 13.10
N ALA A 411 13.56 15.94 13.61
CA ALA A 411 14.78 15.87 12.80
C ALA A 411 14.73 14.68 11.81
N VAL A 412 14.27 13.53 12.28
CA VAL A 412 14.12 12.31 11.47
C VAL A 412 13.02 12.48 10.43
N PHE A 413 11.89 13.08 10.81
CA PHE A 413 10.75 13.31 9.93
C PHE A 413 11.13 14.08 8.66
N LEU A 414 11.93 15.15 8.82
CA LEU A 414 12.41 15.97 7.69
C LEU A 414 13.27 15.20 6.68
N ASN A 415 13.90 14.09 7.09
CA ASN A 415 14.73 13.27 6.22
C ASN A 415 13.93 12.14 5.55
N ILE A 416 12.82 11.71 6.15
CA ILE A 416 12.07 10.53 5.70
C ILE A 416 10.89 10.93 4.80
N ASP A 417 10.15 11.99 5.15
CA ASP A 417 9.05 12.55 4.35
C ASP A 417 9.62 13.15 3.05
N THR A 418 9.81 12.29 2.04
CA THR A 418 10.48 12.63 0.78
C THR A 418 9.53 13.24 -0.25
N ASP A 419 8.22 13.08 -0.07
CA ASP A 419 7.18 13.67 -0.92
C ASP A 419 6.59 14.96 -0.32
N PHE A 420 7.00 15.31 0.91
CA PHE A 420 6.58 16.51 1.66
C PHE A 420 5.06 16.61 1.87
N ASN A 421 4.40 15.46 2.00
CA ASN A 421 2.96 15.40 2.26
C ASN A 421 2.60 15.64 3.74
N GLY A 422 3.59 15.74 4.63
CA GLY A 422 3.43 15.99 6.06
C GLY A 422 3.17 14.74 6.90
N PHE A 423 3.33 13.57 6.31
CA PHE A 423 3.24 12.26 6.94
C PHE A 423 4.41 11.39 6.49
N ILE A 424 4.68 10.28 7.18
CA ILE A 424 5.59 9.24 6.72
C ILE A 424 4.73 8.04 6.31
N GLU A 425 4.84 7.63 5.04
CA GLU A 425 4.17 6.46 4.51
C GLU A 425 4.97 5.18 4.79
N SER A 426 4.31 4.02 4.63
CA SER A 426 4.92 2.73 4.99
C SER A 426 6.23 2.49 4.25
N GLU A 427 6.29 2.76 2.95
CA GLU A 427 7.50 2.54 2.15
C GLU A 427 8.65 3.49 2.54
N GLU A 428 8.35 4.76 2.82
CA GLU A 428 9.32 5.73 3.30
C GLU A 428 9.92 5.31 4.65
N PHE A 429 9.06 4.83 5.55
CA PHE A 429 9.48 4.33 6.85
C PHE A 429 10.34 3.07 6.73
N ILE A 430 9.88 2.08 5.96
CA ILE A 430 10.61 0.82 5.74
C ILE A 430 11.97 1.13 5.12
N ARG A 431 12.05 1.96 4.08
CA ARG A 431 13.29 2.39 3.43
C ARG A 431 14.28 3.01 4.43
N ALA A 432 13.80 3.81 5.35
CA ALA A 432 14.64 4.47 6.36
C ALA A 432 15.06 3.52 7.50
N CYS A 433 14.26 2.50 7.81
CA CYS A 433 14.55 1.50 8.84
C CYS A 433 15.60 0.47 8.41
N ILE A 434 15.68 0.18 7.11
CA ILE A 434 16.48 -0.94 6.61
C ILE A 434 17.95 -0.57 6.57
N ASN A 435 18.78 -1.56 6.92
CA ASN A 435 20.21 -1.45 6.69
C ASN A 435 20.51 -1.67 5.19
N PRO A 436 21.06 -0.67 4.46
CA PRO A 436 21.36 -0.81 3.03
C PRO A 436 22.25 -2.00 2.68
N ASN A 437 23.02 -2.51 3.65
CA ASN A 437 23.87 -3.70 3.46
C ASN A 437 23.10 -4.94 2.98
N MET A 438 21.83 -5.07 3.29
CA MET A 438 21.03 -6.20 2.82
C MET A 438 20.92 -6.24 1.28
N PHE A 439 21.04 -5.09 0.63
CA PHE A 439 20.90 -4.96 -0.82
C PHE A 439 22.24 -5.02 -1.57
N THR A 440 23.35 -5.27 -0.88
CA THR A 440 24.68 -5.34 -1.52
C THR A 440 24.95 -6.61 -2.31
N LYS A 441 24.03 -7.57 -2.32
CA LYS A 441 24.11 -8.77 -3.17
C LYS A 441 24.15 -8.34 -4.65
N PRO A 442 25.10 -8.86 -5.45
CA PRO A 442 25.24 -8.48 -6.85
C PRO A 442 23.95 -8.57 -7.66
N SER A 443 23.12 -9.59 -7.42
CA SER A 443 21.86 -9.79 -8.14
C SER A 443 20.85 -8.66 -7.88
N TYR A 444 20.79 -8.11 -6.67
CA TYR A 444 19.90 -7.00 -6.33
C TYR A 444 20.39 -5.70 -6.95
N LEU A 445 21.70 -5.43 -6.87
CA LEU A 445 22.30 -4.25 -7.48
C LEU A 445 22.17 -4.27 -8.99
N GLN A 446 22.39 -5.43 -9.62
CA GLN A 446 22.21 -5.60 -11.07
C GLN A 446 20.75 -5.44 -11.51
N SER A 447 19.79 -5.93 -10.69
CA SER A 447 18.38 -5.72 -10.97
C SER A 447 18.00 -4.25 -10.91
N ALA A 448 18.44 -3.53 -9.87
CA ALA A 448 18.19 -2.11 -9.75
C ALA A 448 18.90 -1.31 -10.84
N PHE A 449 20.14 -1.64 -11.18
CA PHE A 449 20.87 -0.98 -12.26
C PHE A 449 20.10 -1.09 -13.59
N LYS A 450 19.70 -2.31 -13.99
CA LYS A 450 18.90 -2.55 -15.19
C LYS A 450 17.54 -1.84 -15.21
N TYR A 451 16.97 -1.56 -14.04
CA TYR A 451 15.74 -0.80 -13.96
C TYR A 451 15.92 0.66 -14.37
N PHE A 452 17.10 1.24 -14.12
CA PHE A 452 17.44 2.62 -14.51
C PHE A 452 18.12 2.71 -15.89
N ASP A 453 18.83 1.68 -16.33
CA ASP A 453 19.41 1.52 -17.67
C ASP A 453 18.29 1.14 -18.67
N LEU A 454 17.65 2.15 -19.28
CA LEU A 454 16.43 1.97 -20.07
C LEU A 454 16.72 1.45 -21.48
N ASP A 455 17.85 1.78 -22.06
CA ASP A 455 18.24 1.34 -23.40
C ASP A 455 19.11 0.06 -23.39
N GLY A 456 19.59 -0.34 -22.20
CA GLY A 456 20.34 -1.59 -21.98
C GLY A 456 21.78 -1.51 -22.47
N ASP A 457 22.35 -0.32 -22.58
CA ASP A 457 23.73 -0.12 -23.07
C ASP A 457 24.81 -0.46 -22.01
N GLY A 458 24.39 -0.71 -20.76
CA GLY A 458 25.25 -1.05 -19.64
C GLY A 458 25.75 0.15 -18.84
N ASN A 459 25.21 1.34 -19.10
CA ASN A 459 25.47 2.57 -18.37
C ASN A 459 24.12 3.26 -18.05
N ILE A 460 24.11 4.15 -17.07
CA ILE A 460 22.93 4.98 -16.79
C ILE A 460 23.28 6.41 -17.18
N SER A 461 22.55 6.96 -18.15
CA SER A 461 22.69 8.35 -18.60
C SER A 461 21.81 9.31 -17.79
N VAL A 462 22.12 10.61 -17.83
CA VAL A 462 21.24 11.66 -17.26
C VAL A 462 19.84 11.62 -17.84
N ASN A 463 19.71 11.32 -19.14
CA ASN A 463 18.42 11.26 -19.82
C ASN A 463 17.54 10.12 -19.29
N GLU A 464 18.12 9.00 -18.92
CA GLU A 464 17.40 7.87 -18.34
C GLU A 464 16.92 8.17 -16.92
N VAL A 465 17.78 8.81 -16.10
CA VAL A 465 17.38 9.32 -14.79
C VAL A 465 16.26 10.33 -14.95
N GLU A 466 16.41 11.32 -15.85
CA GLU A 466 15.35 12.30 -16.14
C GLU A 466 14.06 11.62 -16.59
N ALA A 467 14.14 10.61 -17.46
CA ALA A 467 12.96 9.88 -17.94
C ALA A 467 12.18 9.24 -16.78
N LYS A 468 12.89 8.61 -15.83
CA LYS A 468 12.26 8.02 -14.63
C LYS A 468 11.57 9.06 -13.75
N PHE A 469 12.21 10.20 -13.51
CA PHE A 469 11.66 11.24 -12.62
C PHE A 469 10.62 12.14 -13.30
N TYR A 470 10.65 12.30 -14.64
CA TYR A 470 9.74 13.20 -15.37
C TYR A 470 8.49 12.52 -15.92
N GLN A 471 8.42 11.21 -15.97
CA GLN A 471 7.15 10.54 -16.33
C GLN A 471 6.01 10.98 -15.40
N THR A 472 6.35 11.42 -14.20
CA THR A 472 5.44 11.64 -13.09
C THR A 472 5.29 13.11 -12.67
N SER A 473 6.25 13.96 -13.00
CA SER A 473 6.18 15.37 -12.55
C SER A 473 5.49 16.27 -13.57
N LYS A 474 4.39 16.89 -13.13
CA LYS A 474 3.75 17.99 -13.89
C LYS A 474 4.66 19.21 -14.04
N ASN A 475 5.76 19.28 -13.30
CA ASN A 475 6.71 20.39 -13.25
C ASN A 475 8.04 20.06 -13.95
N LYS A 476 8.01 19.96 -15.27
CA LYS A 476 9.23 19.93 -16.10
C LYS A 476 9.83 21.32 -16.17
N ASN A 477 10.52 21.78 -15.12
CA ASN A 477 11.20 23.07 -15.15
C ASN A 477 12.73 22.90 -15.18
N GLU A 478 13.43 23.90 -15.68
CA GLU A 478 14.89 23.88 -15.81
C GLU A 478 15.62 23.73 -14.46
N ASN A 479 15.02 24.25 -13.37
CA ASN A 479 15.60 24.10 -12.03
C ASN A 479 15.62 22.66 -11.57
N THR A 480 14.60 21.87 -11.90
CA THR A 480 14.50 20.45 -11.57
C THR A 480 15.54 19.65 -12.33
N LYS A 481 15.77 19.97 -13.62
CA LYS A 481 16.83 19.37 -14.44
C LYS A 481 18.20 19.63 -13.87
N ALA A 482 18.48 20.90 -13.55
CA ALA A 482 19.78 21.28 -12.97
C ALA A 482 20.04 20.58 -11.64
N LEU A 483 19.00 20.37 -10.82
CA LEU A 483 19.12 19.65 -9.55
C LEU A 483 19.40 18.14 -9.77
N LEU A 484 18.67 17.48 -10.67
CA LEU A 484 18.92 16.08 -11.03
C LEU A 484 20.34 15.91 -11.59
N LYS A 485 20.75 16.80 -12.49
CA LYS A 485 22.12 16.77 -13.04
C LYS A 485 23.17 16.91 -11.93
N LYS A 486 22.99 17.85 -10.99
CA LYS A 486 23.91 18.01 -9.86
C LYS A 486 23.99 16.74 -8.99
N MET A 487 22.86 16.04 -8.77
CA MET A 487 22.83 14.80 -8.01
C MET A 487 23.43 13.63 -8.78
N PHE A 488 23.26 13.62 -10.09
CA PHE A 488 23.88 12.68 -10.99
C PHE A 488 25.41 12.81 -10.94
N ASP A 489 25.93 14.05 -11.05
CA ASP A 489 27.36 14.36 -11.02
C ASP A 489 28.05 13.98 -9.68
N GLN A 490 27.28 13.79 -8.61
CA GLN A 490 27.80 13.26 -7.33
C GLN A 490 28.04 11.74 -7.39
N ILE A 491 27.38 11.04 -8.32
CA ILE A 491 27.49 9.59 -8.49
C ILE A 491 28.48 9.26 -9.60
N ASP A 492 28.48 10.04 -10.67
CA ASP A 492 29.44 10.00 -11.77
C ASP A 492 30.80 10.53 -11.26
N ILE A 493 31.63 9.63 -10.71
CA ILE A 493 32.90 9.99 -10.05
C ILE A 493 33.96 10.30 -11.07
N ASN A 494 33.96 9.60 -12.22
CA ASN A 494 34.97 9.76 -13.27
C ASN A 494 34.66 10.93 -14.22
N GLY A 495 33.42 11.47 -14.19
CA GLY A 495 32.97 12.63 -14.95
C GLY A 495 32.78 12.35 -16.44
N ASP A 496 32.53 11.10 -16.84
CA ASP A 496 32.33 10.71 -18.24
C ASP A 496 30.91 10.96 -18.77
N GLY A 497 29.99 11.38 -17.87
CA GLY A 497 28.61 11.69 -18.20
C GLY A 497 27.67 10.49 -18.10
N PHE A 498 28.17 9.36 -17.60
CA PHE A 498 27.41 8.15 -17.36
C PHE A 498 27.65 7.64 -15.93
N ILE A 499 26.70 6.89 -15.38
CA ILE A 499 26.90 6.12 -14.15
C ILE A 499 27.16 4.67 -14.55
N SER A 500 28.37 4.19 -14.34
CA SER A 500 28.76 2.79 -14.50
C SER A 500 28.17 1.91 -13.38
N PHE A 501 28.16 0.59 -13.58
CA PHE A 501 27.73 -0.35 -12.52
C PHE A 501 28.59 -0.27 -11.26
N GLU A 502 29.89 0.02 -11.39
CA GLU A 502 30.83 0.21 -10.29
C GLU A 502 30.46 1.45 -9.45
N GLU A 503 30.20 2.59 -10.09
CA GLU A 503 29.78 3.84 -9.43
C GLU A 503 28.43 3.68 -8.76
N PHE A 504 27.46 3.07 -9.46
CA PHE A 504 26.15 2.74 -8.92
C PHE A 504 26.27 1.85 -7.67
N SER A 505 27.06 0.79 -7.74
CA SER A 505 27.29 -0.12 -6.62
C SER A 505 27.99 0.57 -5.45
N SER A 506 28.95 1.46 -5.73
CA SER A 506 29.66 2.25 -4.73
C SER A 506 28.76 3.26 -4.05
N MET A 507 27.84 3.89 -4.79
CA MET A 507 26.82 4.78 -4.23
C MET A 507 25.99 4.07 -3.18
N ILE A 508 25.50 2.85 -3.45
CA ILE A 508 24.69 2.09 -2.48
C ILE A 508 25.55 1.62 -1.30
N LYS A 509 26.79 1.15 -1.54
CA LYS A 509 27.73 0.74 -0.49
C LYS A 509 28.22 1.91 0.36
N GLY A 510 28.39 3.09 -0.21
CA GLY A 510 28.84 4.31 0.48
C GLY A 510 27.84 4.83 1.53
N VAL A 511 26.57 4.43 1.46
CA VAL A 511 25.58 4.65 2.54
C VAL A 511 26.00 4.01 3.86
N ILE A 512 26.89 3.04 3.81
CA ILE A 512 27.28 2.15 4.90
C ILE A 512 28.46 2.73 5.69
N SER A 513 29.25 3.59 5.05
CA SER A 513 30.52 4.10 5.58
C SER A 513 30.39 5.51 6.20
N SER A 514 29.23 6.16 6.08
CA SER A 514 28.92 7.48 6.62
C SER A 514 27.91 7.40 7.76
#